data_fed46ac68ea37c0affe233df8fc61d4c
#
_entry.id   fed46ac68ea37c0affe233df8fc61d4c
#
_cell.length_a   1.000
_cell.length_b   1.000
_cell.length_c   1.000
_cell.angle_alpha   90.00
_cell.angle_beta   90.00
_cell.angle_gamma   90.00
#
_symmetry.space_group_name_H-M   'P 1'
#
loop_
_entity.id
_entity.type
_entity.pdbx_description
1 polymer ?
#
loop_
_entity_poly.entity_id
_entity_poly.type
_entity_poly.pdbx_seq_one_letter_code
_entity_poly.pdbx_strand_id
1 'polypeptide(L)'
;RSSDLGKAHIAYLPKGGRLTGLSKLARVIDTLAKRPQLQERITKNAADIIMEELQPYGVLVVVEAEHMCMTMRGVKKPGSKTVTSAVRGIFEKDIASRAEAMSLITMK
;
A
#
# COMPACT_ATOMS: atom_id res chain seq x y z
N ARG A 1 3.46 4.03 -23.68
CA ARG A 1 4.02 3.94 -22.67
C ARG A 1 3.65 2.93 -21.81
N SER A 2 4.43 2.17 -21.50
CA SER A 2 4.08 1.17 -20.62
C SER A 2 3.65 1.81 -19.37
N SER A 3 2.70 1.29 -18.76
CA SER A 3 2.34 1.84 -17.52
C SER A 3 2.28 0.74 -16.52
N ASP A 4 2.96 0.98 -15.46
CA ASP A 4 2.88 0.12 -14.32
C ASP A 4 1.69 0.57 -13.49
N LEU A 5 0.93 -0.38 -13.05
CA LEU A 5 -0.22 -0.09 -12.22
C LEU A 5 0.15 -0.22 -10.77
N GLY A 6 -0.36 0.70 -10.00
CA GLY A 6 -0.14 0.68 -8.56
C GLY A 6 -1.46 0.75 -7.83
N LYS A 7 -1.49 0.15 -6.68
CA LYS A 7 -2.67 0.18 -5.84
C LYS A 7 -2.25 0.47 -4.41
N ALA A 8 -2.88 1.46 -3.81
CA ALA A 8 -2.60 1.83 -2.44
C ALA A 8 -3.82 1.50 -1.59
N HIS A 9 -3.57 0.83 -0.49
CA HIS A 9 -4.62 0.47 0.46
C HIS A 9 -4.26 1.08 1.79
N ILE A 10 -5.21 1.74 2.41
CA ILE A 10 -5.01 2.35 3.71
C ILE A 10 -6.14 1.92 4.61
N ALA A 11 -5.79 1.38 5.78
CA ALA A 11 -6.76 1.08 6.82
C ALA A 11 -6.34 1.85 8.05
N TYR A 12 -7.27 2.52 8.69
CA TYR A 12 -6.93 3.25 9.90
C TYR A 12 -8.10 3.21 10.87
N LEU A 13 -7.76 3.33 12.14
CA LEU A 13 -8.75 3.32 13.22
C LEU A 13 -8.76 4.71 13.83
N PRO A 14 -9.72 5.55 13.43
CA PRO A 14 -9.78 6.89 13.97
C PRO A 14 -10.26 6.88 15.43
N LYS A 15 -9.85 7.90 16.17
CA LYS A 15 -10.29 8.03 17.54
C LYS A 15 -11.79 8.33 17.54
N GLY A 16 -12.53 7.50 18.25
CA GLY A 16 -13.97 7.67 18.32
C GLY A 16 -14.70 7.18 17.08
N GLY A 17 -14.02 6.50 16.19
CA GLY A 17 -14.65 6.01 14.96
C GLY A 17 -14.43 4.54 14.74
N ARG A 18 -14.83 4.09 13.56
CA ARG A 18 -14.70 2.70 13.19
C ARG A 18 -13.50 2.49 12.30
N LEU A 19 -13.01 1.26 12.27
CA LEU A 19 -11.96 0.88 11.36
C LEU A 19 -12.42 1.18 9.94
N THR A 20 -11.63 1.97 9.24
CA THR A 20 -11.96 2.46 7.91
C THR A 20 -10.89 2.03 6.93
N GLY A 21 -11.31 1.57 5.76
CA GLY A 21 -10.37 1.18 4.72
C GLY A 21 -10.63 1.92 3.44
N LEU A 22 -9.56 2.29 2.78
CA LEU A 22 -9.60 2.95 1.48
C LEU A 22 -8.66 2.24 0.54
N SER A 23 -9.07 2.13 -0.71
CA SER A 23 -8.19 1.57 -1.74
C SER A 23 -8.23 2.49 -2.93
N LYS A 24 -7.07 2.69 -3.53
CA LYS A 24 -6.96 3.56 -4.67
C LYS A 24 -6.04 2.96 -5.70
N LEU A 25 -6.54 2.87 -6.92
CA LEU A 25 -5.75 2.44 -8.05
C LEU A 25 -5.10 3.68 -8.65
N ALA A 26 -3.80 3.63 -8.82
CA ALA A 26 -3.07 4.77 -9.33
C ALA A 26 -2.02 4.29 -10.30
N ARG A 27 -1.69 5.17 -11.24
CA ARG A 27 -0.62 4.90 -12.17
C ARG A 27 0.70 5.12 -11.44
N VAL A 28 1.60 4.16 -11.57
CA VAL A 28 2.90 4.22 -10.92
C VAL A 28 3.95 4.48 -11.98
N ILE A 29 4.86 5.39 -11.68
CA ILE A 29 5.93 5.66 -12.63
C ILE A 29 6.95 4.52 -12.61
N ASP A 30 7.61 4.32 -13.73
CA ASP A 30 8.58 3.25 -13.87
C ASP A 30 9.63 3.25 -12.77
N THR A 31 10.09 4.44 -12.41
CA THR A 31 11.13 4.57 -11.39
C THR A 31 10.71 3.94 -10.08
N LEU A 32 9.46 4.15 -9.70
CA LEU A 32 8.97 3.61 -8.44
C LEU A 32 8.91 2.09 -8.49
N ALA A 33 8.40 1.55 -9.60
CA ALA A 33 8.25 0.10 -9.73
C ALA A 33 9.59 -0.62 -9.72
N LYS A 34 10.63 0.03 -10.24
CA LYS A 34 11.95 -0.58 -10.34
C LYS A 34 12.83 -0.31 -9.13
N ARG A 35 12.33 0.44 -8.16
CA ARG A 35 13.11 0.79 -6.98
C ARG A 35 12.36 0.41 -5.71
N PRO A 36 12.51 -0.84 -5.27
CA PRO A 36 11.78 -1.27 -4.07
C PRO A 36 12.09 -0.44 -2.84
N GLN A 37 13.32 0.07 -2.69
CA GLN A 37 13.64 0.91 -1.54
C GLN A 37 12.87 2.21 -1.56
N LEU A 38 12.66 2.77 -2.75
CA LEU A 38 11.90 4.00 -2.87
C LEU A 38 10.43 3.75 -2.51
N GLN A 39 9.88 2.64 -2.99
CA GLN A 39 8.51 2.28 -2.67
C GLN A 39 8.34 2.07 -1.17
N GLU A 40 9.29 1.43 -0.53
CA GLU A 40 9.24 1.20 0.90
C GLU A 40 9.25 2.52 1.66
N ARG A 41 10.10 3.44 1.23
CA ARG A 41 10.19 4.76 1.87
C ARG A 41 8.89 5.52 1.74
N ILE A 42 8.29 5.49 0.55
CA ILE A 42 7.03 6.20 0.31
C ILE A 42 5.93 5.60 1.18
N THR A 43 5.91 4.29 1.30
CA THR A 43 4.90 3.61 2.11
C THR A 43 5.04 4.02 3.58
N LYS A 44 6.26 4.06 4.09
CA LYS A 44 6.50 4.46 5.48
C LYS A 44 6.17 5.93 5.69
N ASN A 45 6.55 6.77 4.75
CA ASN A 45 6.25 8.20 4.87
C ASN A 45 4.76 8.45 4.86
N ALA A 46 4.03 7.71 4.03
CA ALA A 46 2.58 7.85 4.00
C ALA A 46 1.96 7.49 5.35
N ALA A 47 2.43 6.41 5.96
CA ALA A 47 1.94 6.02 7.26
C ALA A 47 2.23 7.09 8.31
N ASP A 48 3.43 7.66 8.28
CA ASP A 48 3.81 8.69 9.24
C ASP A 48 2.99 9.95 9.05
N ILE A 49 2.74 10.33 7.80
CA ILE A 49 1.93 11.52 7.51
C ILE A 49 0.51 11.35 8.03
N ILE A 50 -0.06 10.17 7.81
CA ILE A 50 -1.42 9.92 8.28
C ILE A 50 -1.48 9.95 9.80
N MET A 51 -0.47 9.37 10.47
CA MET A 51 -0.43 9.43 11.93
C MET A 51 -0.35 10.87 12.42
N GLU A 52 0.42 11.69 11.73
CA GLU A 52 0.60 13.07 12.15
C GLU A 52 -0.64 13.92 11.87
N GLU A 53 -1.24 13.75 10.70
CA GLU A 53 -2.34 14.60 10.29
C GLU A 53 -3.67 14.19 10.90
N LEU A 54 -3.97 12.91 10.94
CA LEU A 54 -5.26 12.43 11.44
C LEU A 54 -5.21 11.94 12.86
N GLN A 55 -4.03 11.63 13.35
CA GLN A 55 -3.82 11.14 14.72
C GLN A 55 -4.77 9.99 15.08
N PRO A 56 -4.81 8.94 14.24
CA PRO A 56 -5.66 7.80 14.54
C PRO A 56 -5.02 6.91 15.61
N TYR A 57 -5.76 5.94 16.11
CA TYR A 57 -5.17 4.95 17.00
C TYR A 57 -4.14 4.09 16.27
N GLY A 58 -4.32 3.88 14.99
CA GLY A 58 -3.39 3.12 14.21
C GLY A 58 -3.64 3.27 12.73
N VAL A 59 -2.63 2.96 11.93
CA VAL A 59 -2.74 3.02 10.48
C VAL A 59 -1.95 1.87 9.88
N LEU A 60 -2.49 1.31 8.81
CA LEU A 60 -1.84 0.31 7.98
C LEU A 60 -1.87 0.82 6.55
N VAL A 61 -0.71 0.88 5.92
CA VAL A 61 -0.59 1.29 4.53
C VAL A 61 0.05 0.13 3.75
N VAL A 62 -0.58 -0.25 2.65
CA VAL A 62 -0.05 -1.28 1.77
C VAL A 62 -0.02 -0.71 0.36
N VAL A 63 1.14 -0.79 -0.27
CA VAL A 63 1.30 -0.32 -1.64
C VAL A 63 1.73 -1.48 -2.50
N GLU A 64 0.99 -1.71 -3.57
CA GLU A 64 1.30 -2.74 -4.55
C GLU A 64 1.67 -2.07 -5.86
N ALA A 65 2.75 -2.52 -6.46
CA ALA A 65 3.15 -2.04 -7.77
C ALA A 65 3.38 -3.23 -8.67
N GLU A 66 2.72 -3.24 -9.79
CA GLU A 66 2.84 -4.33 -10.74
C GLU A 66 3.57 -3.84 -11.97
N HIS A 67 4.54 -4.62 -12.39
CA HIS A 67 5.41 -4.26 -13.50
C HIS A 67 5.12 -5.18 -14.67
N MET A 68 4.89 -4.60 -15.83
CA MET A 68 4.62 -5.38 -17.03
C MET A 68 5.90 -5.66 -17.78
N CYS A 69 6.02 -6.88 -18.28
CA CYS A 69 7.19 -7.30 -19.04
C CYS A 69 6.83 -7.49 -20.51
N MET A 70 7.81 -7.22 -21.37
CA MET A 70 7.66 -7.49 -22.80
C MET A 70 8.27 -8.84 -23.09
N THR A 71 7.54 -9.68 -23.82
CA THR A 71 8.09 -10.94 -24.28
C THR A 71 8.88 -10.71 -25.56
N MET A 72 9.58 -11.73 -26.01
CA MET A 72 10.33 -11.64 -27.26
C MET A 72 9.42 -11.44 -28.46
N ARG A 73 8.15 -11.77 -28.32
CA ARG A 73 7.18 -11.60 -29.41
C ARG A 73 6.45 -10.27 -29.31
N GLY A 74 6.86 -9.40 -28.40
CA GLY A 74 6.22 -8.12 -28.26
C GLY A 74 4.95 -8.14 -27.45
N VAL A 75 4.63 -9.26 -26.82
CA VAL A 75 3.40 -9.37 -26.03
C VAL A 75 3.69 -8.93 -24.60
N LYS A 76 2.86 -8.05 -24.09
CA LYS A 76 2.97 -7.61 -22.70
C LYS A 76 2.30 -8.64 -21.79
N LYS A 77 2.94 -8.92 -20.69
CA LYS A 77 2.38 -9.81 -19.68
C LYS A 77 2.83 -9.36 -18.31
N PRO A 78 2.10 -9.76 -17.26
CA PRO A 78 2.49 -9.38 -15.91
C PRO A 78 3.90 -9.87 -15.60
N GLY A 79 4.69 -9.00 -15.02
CA GLY A 79 6.02 -9.34 -14.55
C GLY A 79 6.01 -9.50 -13.06
N SER A 80 6.95 -8.86 -12.40
CA SER A 80 7.03 -8.95 -10.95
C SER A 80 6.05 -7.99 -10.29
N LYS A 81 5.69 -8.33 -9.08
CA LYS A 81 4.82 -7.50 -8.27
C LYS A 81 5.54 -7.22 -6.95
N THR A 82 5.60 -5.96 -6.59
CA THR A 82 6.24 -5.55 -5.35
C THR A 82 5.18 -5.04 -4.39
N VAL A 83 5.19 -5.57 -3.17
CA VAL A 83 4.24 -5.16 -2.15
C VAL A 83 5.02 -4.67 -0.95
N THR A 84 4.70 -3.48 -0.49
CA THR A 84 5.31 -2.93 0.71
C THR A 84 4.21 -2.54 1.67
N SER A 85 4.51 -2.61 2.95
CA SER A 85 3.53 -2.24 3.96
C SER A 85 4.20 -1.53 5.12
N ALA A 86 3.42 -0.73 5.82
CA ALA A 86 3.88 -0.05 7.02
C ALA A 86 2.71 0.04 7.98
N VAL A 87 3.01 -0.19 9.25
CA VAL A 87 1.99 -0.10 10.30
C VAL A 87 2.48 0.88 11.35
N ARG A 88 1.53 1.59 11.95
CA ARG A 88 1.84 2.53 13.03
C ARG A 88 0.74 2.45 14.07
N GLY A 89 1.10 2.78 15.29
CA GLY A 89 0.14 2.82 16.38
C GLY A 89 -0.25 1.45 16.87
N ILE A 90 -1.52 1.26 17.11
CA ILE A 90 -2.01 0.02 17.71
C ILE A 90 -1.75 -1.20 16.82
N PHE A 91 -1.66 -0.99 15.52
CA PHE A 91 -1.44 -2.12 14.61
C PHE A 91 -0.02 -2.67 14.71
N GLU A 92 0.90 -1.95 15.33
CA GLU A 92 2.23 -2.48 15.57
C GLU A 92 2.24 -3.49 16.70
N LYS A 93 1.37 -3.31 17.67
CA LYS A 93 1.40 -4.09 18.90
C LYS A 93 0.33 -5.17 18.96
N ASP A 94 -0.81 -4.92 18.33
CA ASP A 94 -1.95 -5.83 18.43
C ASP A 94 -2.09 -6.59 17.13
N ILE A 95 -1.70 -7.86 17.15
CA ILE A 95 -1.74 -8.69 15.95
C ILE A 95 -3.16 -8.87 15.46
N ALA A 96 -4.12 -9.01 16.36
CA ALA A 96 -5.51 -9.21 15.95
C ALA A 96 -6.06 -7.99 15.23
N SER A 97 -5.76 -6.79 15.74
CA SER A 97 -6.21 -5.56 15.10
C SER A 97 -5.57 -5.40 13.73
N ARG A 98 -4.28 -5.73 13.62
CA ARG A 98 -3.60 -5.64 12.33
C ARG A 98 -4.18 -6.62 11.33
N ALA A 99 -4.49 -7.83 11.76
CA ALA A 99 -5.10 -8.82 10.87
C ALA A 99 -6.47 -8.38 10.39
N GLU A 100 -7.23 -7.76 11.27
CA GLU A 100 -8.55 -7.25 10.91
C GLU A 100 -8.43 -6.13 9.88
N ALA A 101 -7.46 -5.23 10.08
CA ALA A 101 -7.24 -4.14 9.14
C ALA A 101 -6.81 -4.67 7.77
N MET A 102 -5.93 -5.66 7.76
CA MET A 102 -5.49 -6.28 6.53
C MET A 102 -6.65 -6.95 5.81
N SER A 103 -7.51 -7.61 6.55
CA SER A 103 -8.68 -8.25 5.99
C SER A 103 -9.61 -7.24 5.33
N LEU A 104 -9.76 -6.09 5.95
CA LEU A 104 -10.64 -5.05 5.42
C LEU A 104 -10.17 -4.55 4.05
N ILE A 105 -8.88 -4.36 3.88
CA ILE A 105 -8.38 -3.84 2.60
C ILE A 105 -8.23 -4.93 1.55
N THR A 106 -8.03 -6.17 1.93
CA THR A 106 -7.90 -7.24 0.96
C THR A 106 -9.25 -7.74 0.44
N MET A 107 -10.33 -7.37 1.09
CA MET A 107 -11.65 -7.75 0.63
C MET A 107 -12.14 -6.87 -0.51
N LYS A 108 -11.40 -5.85 -0.85
CA LYS A 108 -11.76 -4.97 -1.95
C LYS A 108 -10.90 -5.24 -3.18
#